data_c74520af1171ab7ed6cea89c85185e71
#
_entry.id   c74520af1171ab7ed6cea89c85185e71
#
_cell.length_a   1.000
_cell.length_b   1.000
_cell.length_c   1.000
_cell.angle_alpha   90.00
_cell.angle_beta   90.00
_cell.angle_gamma   90.00
#
_symmetry.space_group_name_H-M   'P 1'
#
loop_
_entity.id
_entity.type
_entity.pdbx_description
1 polymer ?
#
loop_
_entity_poly.entity_id
_entity_poly.type
_entity_poly.pdbx_seq_one_letter_code
_entity_poly.pdbx_strand_id
1 'polypeptide(L)'
;NQLIQSSGLDTEPVSANVEWLMARLKKYFTPTQQLAITSAAEHFTAIIARQIMRRSDLQERLSSNETLKNIWLWHAVEESEHKSVAFDLYQDVSGGNFIRLLVMPFVTLYMAGIMAAGTVYLGITHFSAWKLLHLKEFNALILGKNGFLSTLWKDYLDYYKLDFHPEQHDSKALEERTKAQLGF
;
A
#
# COMPACT_ATOMS: atom_id res chain seq x y z
N ASN A 1 1.30 20.09 0.93
CA ASN A 1 0.07 20.54 1.61
C ASN A 1 -0.72 21.63 0.84
N GLN A 2 -0.09 22.61 0.16
CA GLN A 2 -0.81 23.68 -0.57
C GLN A 2 -1.68 23.15 -1.71
N LEU A 3 -1.22 22.17 -2.49
CA LEU A 3 -2.00 21.56 -3.58
C LEU A 3 -3.22 20.79 -3.07
N ILE A 4 -3.09 20.10 -1.94
CA ILE A 4 -4.20 19.37 -1.32
C ILE A 4 -5.22 20.35 -0.75
N GLN A 5 -4.75 21.40 -0.08
CA GLN A 5 -5.64 22.47 0.44
C GLN A 5 -6.39 23.19 -0.69
N SER A 6 -5.75 23.43 -1.84
CA SER A 6 -6.40 24.03 -3.01
C SER A 6 -7.45 23.13 -3.68
N SER A 7 -7.40 21.81 -3.45
CA SER A 7 -8.41 20.86 -3.95
C SER A 7 -9.71 20.85 -3.13
N GLY A 8 -9.74 21.53 -2.00
CA GLY A 8 -10.90 21.52 -1.07
C GLY A 8 -11.03 20.21 -0.29
N LEU A 9 -10.03 19.31 -0.34
CA LEU A 9 -10.00 18.09 0.45
C LEU A 9 -9.50 18.39 1.87
N ASP A 10 -10.31 18.02 2.86
CA ASP A 10 -9.90 18.03 4.25
C ASP A 10 -9.08 16.78 4.56
N THR A 11 -7.80 16.96 4.84
CA THR A 11 -6.87 15.87 5.20
C THR A 11 -6.72 15.66 6.71
N GLU A 12 -7.32 16.53 7.52
CA GLU A 12 -7.24 16.49 8.97
C GLU A 12 -7.69 15.15 9.56
N PRO A 13 -8.82 14.53 9.11
CA PRO A 13 -9.24 13.23 9.63
C PRO A 13 -8.24 12.12 9.38
N VAL A 14 -7.51 12.17 8.26
CA VAL A 14 -6.48 11.18 7.92
C VAL A 14 -5.25 11.36 8.81
N SER A 15 -4.77 12.61 8.95
CA SER A 15 -3.63 12.94 9.82
C SER A 15 -3.91 12.57 11.27
N ALA A 16 -5.08 12.93 11.79
CA ALA A 16 -5.50 12.60 13.14
C ALA A 16 -5.58 11.08 13.38
N ASN A 17 -6.05 10.32 12.40
CA ASN A 17 -6.07 8.86 12.49
C ASN A 17 -4.66 8.27 12.59
N VAL A 18 -3.73 8.73 11.76
CA VAL A 18 -2.33 8.28 11.80
C VAL A 18 -1.68 8.62 13.13
N GLU A 19 -1.84 9.84 13.63
CA GLU A 19 -1.30 10.26 14.92
C GLU A 19 -1.88 9.42 16.08
N TRP A 20 -3.18 9.20 16.07
CA TRP A 20 -3.86 8.34 17.03
C TRP A 20 -3.30 6.92 17.02
N LEU A 21 -3.14 6.33 15.81
CA LEU A 21 -2.57 5.00 15.66
C LEU A 21 -1.14 4.94 16.22
N MET A 22 -0.28 5.89 15.84
CA MET A 22 1.11 5.93 16.29
C MET A 22 1.20 6.04 17.83
N ALA A 23 0.36 6.87 18.43
CA ALA A 23 0.28 7.01 19.89
C ALA A 23 -0.13 5.69 20.57
N ARG A 24 -1.09 4.96 19.98
CA ARG A 24 -1.54 3.66 20.48
C ARG A 24 -0.48 2.57 20.33
N LEU A 25 0.19 2.50 19.18
CA LEU A 25 1.28 1.57 18.95
C LEU A 25 2.40 1.79 19.97
N LYS A 26 2.84 3.04 20.18
CA LYS A 26 3.87 3.37 21.18
C LYS A 26 3.46 3.02 22.62
N LYS A 27 2.19 3.15 22.94
CA LYS A 27 1.68 2.91 24.30
C LYS A 27 1.49 1.44 24.64
N TYR A 28 1.03 0.62 23.72
CA TYR A 28 0.53 -0.73 24.01
C TYR A 28 1.39 -1.85 23.44
N PHE A 29 2.30 -1.55 22.50
CA PHE A 29 3.12 -2.56 21.83
C PHE A 29 4.60 -2.37 22.15
N THR A 30 5.29 -3.47 22.33
CA THR A 30 6.76 -3.46 22.47
C THR A 30 7.44 -3.00 21.17
N PRO A 31 8.70 -2.53 21.22
CA PRO A 31 9.44 -2.16 20.01
C PRO A 31 9.48 -3.29 18.96
N THR A 32 9.67 -4.53 19.39
CA THR A 32 9.66 -5.70 18.49
C THR A 32 8.31 -5.90 17.82
N GLN A 33 7.20 -5.73 18.55
CA GLN A 33 5.86 -5.83 17.97
C GLN A 33 5.57 -4.68 17.00
N GLN A 34 6.00 -3.45 17.33
CA GLN A 34 5.90 -2.31 16.43
C GLN A 34 6.66 -2.58 15.12
N LEU A 35 7.85 -3.12 15.21
CA LEU A 35 8.68 -3.47 14.06
C LEU A 35 8.04 -4.57 13.20
N ALA A 36 7.41 -5.58 13.82
CA ALA A 36 6.63 -6.59 13.09
C ALA A 36 5.42 -5.98 12.37
N ILE A 37 4.74 -5.00 12.98
CA ILE A 37 3.63 -4.27 12.36
C ILE A 37 4.13 -3.44 11.16
N THR A 38 5.27 -2.74 11.31
CA THR A 38 5.89 -1.99 10.21
C THR A 38 6.28 -2.91 9.07
N SER A 39 6.95 -4.03 9.35
CA SER A 39 7.32 -5.03 8.34
C SER A 39 6.10 -5.57 7.57
N ALA A 40 4.98 -5.82 8.27
CA ALA A 40 3.75 -6.26 7.61
C ALA A 40 3.12 -5.14 6.75
N ALA A 41 3.17 -3.89 7.19
CA ALA A 41 2.70 -2.75 6.42
C ALA A 41 3.56 -2.51 5.18
N GLU A 42 4.89 -2.56 5.30
CA GLU A 42 5.82 -2.43 4.17
C GLU A 42 5.63 -3.56 3.15
N HIS A 43 5.41 -4.79 3.59
CA HIS A 43 5.07 -5.86 2.66
C HIS A 43 3.79 -5.54 1.87
N PHE A 44 2.75 -5.04 2.57
CA PHE A 44 1.48 -4.71 1.95
C PHE A 44 1.62 -3.59 0.92
N THR A 45 2.35 -2.51 1.25
CA THR A 45 2.59 -1.40 0.32
C THR A 45 3.50 -1.81 -0.85
N ALA A 46 4.52 -2.64 -0.61
CA ALA A 46 5.42 -3.13 -1.64
C ALA A 46 4.72 -4.01 -2.71
N ILE A 47 3.81 -4.91 -2.31
CA ILE A 47 3.06 -5.71 -3.29
C ILE A 47 2.10 -4.85 -4.11
N ILE A 48 1.53 -3.79 -3.53
CA ILE A 48 0.74 -2.78 -4.26
C ILE A 48 1.64 -2.00 -5.23
N ALA A 49 2.77 -1.50 -4.76
CA ALA A 49 3.73 -0.76 -5.56
C ALA A 49 4.20 -1.57 -6.77
N ARG A 50 4.51 -2.85 -6.57
CA ARG A 50 4.86 -3.77 -7.65
C ARG A 50 3.76 -3.90 -8.71
N GLN A 51 2.49 -3.94 -8.32
CA GLN A 51 1.37 -3.97 -9.28
C GLN A 51 1.25 -2.64 -10.04
N ILE A 52 1.44 -1.51 -9.37
CA ILE A 52 1.40 -0.19 -10.02
C ILE A 52 2.51 -0.08 -11.07
N MET A 53 3.75 -0.45 -10.73
CA MET A 53 4.85 -0.41 -11.67
C MET A 53 4.70 -1.39 -12.84
N ARG A 54 4.03 -2.53 -12.61
CA ARG A 54 3.90 -3.61 -13.60
C ARG A 54 2.76 -3.39 -14.59
N ARG A 55 1.68 -2.72 -14.19
CA ARG A 55 0.40 -2.68 -14.90
C ARG A 55 0.13 -1.31 -15.51
N SER A 56 0.26 -1.21 -16.84
CA SER A 56 -0.06 0.02 -17.56
C SER A 56 -1.52 0.44 -17.42
N ASP A 57 -2.46 -0.52 -17.34
CA ASP A 57 -3.89 -0.25 -17.13
C ASP A 57 -4.19 0.44 -15.78
N LEU A 58 -3.41 0.11 -14.73
CA LEU A 58 -3.49 0.82 -13.45
C LEU A 58 -2.86 2.22 -13.55
N GLN A 59 -1.70 2.34 -14.22
CA GLN A 59 -1.02 3.61 -14.40
C GLN A 59 -1.88 4.62 -15.16
N GLU A 60 -2.59 4.19 -16.20
CA GLU A 60 -3.53 5.03 -16.94
C GLU A 60 -4.73 5.50 -16.10
N ARG A 61 -5.15 4.67 -15.13
CA ARG A 61 -6.28 4.97 -14.23
C ARG A 61 -5.89 5.81 -13.02
N LEU A 62 -4.63 5.78 -12.60
CA LEU A 62 -4.15 6.53 -11.42
C LEU A 62 -4.33 8.04 -11.60
N SER A 63 -4.07 8.56 -12.77
CA SER A 63 -4.32 9.95 -13.08
C SER A 63 -4.25 10.24 -14.58
N SER A 64 -5.17 11.09 -15.06
CA SER A 64 -5.05 11.76 -16.34
C SER A 64 -3.99 12.89 -16.31
N ASN A 65 -3.54 13.29 -15.13
CA ASN A 65 -2.50 14.26 -14.93
C ASN A 65 -1.13 13.55 -14.82
N GLU A 66 -0.23 13.85 -15.76
CA GLU A 66 1.08 13.23 -15.86
C GLU A 66 1.93 13.44 -14.59
N THR A 67 1.86 14.63 -13.99
CA THR A 67 2.59 14.93 -12.74
C THR A 67 2.13 14.03 -11.60
N LEU A 68 0.83 13.85 -11.42
CA LEU A 68 0.30 12.96 -10.37
C LEU A 68 0.65 11.51 -10.65
N LYS A 69 0.58 11.07 -11.91
CA LYS A 69 0.99 9.71 -12.29
C LYS A 69 2.47 9.49 -11.95
N ASN A 70 3.33 10.44 -12.26
CA ASN A 70 4.77 10.36 -11.96
C ASN A 70 5.06 10.33 -10.45
N ILE A 71 4.29 11.07 -9.63
CA ILE A 71 4.39 11.01 -8.17
C ILE A 71 4.03 9.60 -7.67
N TRP A 72 2.96 8.98 -8.19
CA TRP A 72 2.57 7.62 -7.82
C TRP A 72 3.61 6.57 -8.24
N LEU A 73 4.18 6.71 -9.44
CA LEU A 73 5.23 5.82 -9.92
C LEU A 73 6.52 5.97 -9.11
N TRP A 74 6.92 7.21 -8.81
CA TRP A 74 8.06 7.48 -7.94
C TRP A 74 7.85 6.86 -6.55
N HIS A 75 6.70 7.09 -5.92
CA HIS A 75 6.37 6.50 -4.63
C HIS A 75 6.36 4.97 -4.66
N ALA A 76 5.88 4.37 -5.76
CA ALA A 76 5.92 2.92 -5.93
C ALA A 76 7.35 2.37 -6.03
N VAL A 77 8.29 3.10 -6.61
CA VAL A 77 9.71 2.74 -6.59
C VAL A 77 10.26 2.78 -5.17
N GLU A 78 10.02 3.87 -4.42
CA GLU A 78 10.46 4.03 -3.02
C GLU A 78 9.94 2.89 -2.13
N GLU A 79 8.64 2.56 -2.20
CA GLU A 79 8.04 1.45 -1.45
C GLU A 79 8.67 0.10 -1.80
N SER A 80 9.03 -0.11 -3.06
CA SER A 80 9.65 -1.34 -3.52
C SER A 80 11.10 -1.47 -3.04
N GLU A 81 11.86 -0.37 -3.00
CA GLU A 81 13.25 -0.34 -2.53
C GLU A 81 13.35 -0.53 -1.02
N HIS A 82 12.36 -0.08 -0.26
CA HIS A 82 12.36 -0.18 1.21
C HIS A 82 11.73 -1.47 1.75
N LYS A 83 11.19 -2.34 0.91
CA LYS A 83 10.39 -3.53 1.26
C LYS A 83 11.03 -4.48 2.27
N SER A 84 12.37 -4.55 2.34
CA SER A 84 13.08 -5.46 3.23
C SER A 84 13.60 -4.80 4.51
N VAL A 85 13.67 -3.49 4.58
CA VAL A 85 14.35 -2.77 5.69
C VAL A 85 13.77 -3.13 7.06
N ALA A 86 12.47 -2.99 7.25
CA ALA A 86 11.84 -3.33 8.52
C ALA A 86 11.76 -4.84 8.75
N PHE A 87 11.67 -5.63 7.69
CA PHE A 87 11.67 -7.08 7.77
C PHE A 87 13.02 -7.61 8.29
N ASP A 88 14.12 -7.15 7.72
CA ASP A 88 15.48 -7.55 8.11
C ASP A 88 15.78 -7.15 9.55
N LEU A 89 15.48 -5.91 9.91
CA LEU A 89 15.63 -5.44 11.27
C LEU A 89 14.78 -6.25 12.27
N TYR A 90 13.57 -6.63 11.88
CA TYR A 90 12.73 -7.50 12.70
C TYR A 90 13.36 -8.89 12.89
N GLN A 91 13.90 -9.48 11.84
CA GLN A 91 14.57 -10.78 11.92
C GLN A 91 15.82 -10.71 12.82
N ASP A 92 16.60 -9.64 12.73
CA ASP A 92 17.81 -9.43 13.54
C ASP A 92 17.50 -9.33 15.05
N VAL A 93 16.40 -8.65 15.41
CA VAL A 93 16.08 -8.45 16.85
C VAL A 93 15.15 -9.51 17.43
N SER A 94 14.40 -10.23 16.64
CA SER A 94 13.39 -11.20 17.10
C SER A 94 13.62 -12.60 16.56
N GLY A 95 14.00 -12.73 15.27
CA GLY A 95 14.19 -14.00 14.58
C GLY A 95 12.95 -14.92 14.52
N GLY A 96 11.79 -14.46 15.02
CA GLY A 96 10.62 -15.29 15.23
C GLY A 96 9.50 -15.04 14.20
N ASN A 97 8.95 -16.12 13.61
CA ASN A 97 7.83 -16.00 12.67
C ASN A 97 6.49 -15.74 13.36
N PHE A 98 6.31 -16.13 14.63
CA PHE A 98 5.00 -16.13 15.28
C PHE A 98 4.36 -14.73 15.32
N ILE A 99 5.07 -13.72 15.83
CA ILE A 99 4.55 -12.34 15.93
C ILE A 99 4.31 -11.77 14.51
N ARG A 100 5.24 -11.98 13.58
CA ARG A 100 5.15 -11.56 12.20
C ARG A 100 3.85 -12.06 11.54
N LEU A 101 3.58 -13.36 11.67
CA LEU A 101 2.39 -13.99 11.09
C LEU A 101 1.10 -13.55 11.79
N LEU A 102 1.17 -13.34 13.11
CA LEU A 102 0.00 -12.92 13.89
C LEU A 102 -0.43 -11.48 13.55
N VAL A 103 0.51 -10.56 13.35
CA VAL A 103 0.18 -9.15 13.10
C VAL A 103 -0.33 -8.89 11.68
N MET A 104 0.04 -9.71 10.69
CA MET A 104 -0.32 -9.50 9.29
C MET A 104 -1.84 -9.39 9.04
N PRO A 105 -2.72 -10.28 9.58
CA PRO A 105 -4.16 -10.12 9.43
C PRO A 105 -4.70 -8.81 10.00
N PHE A 106 -4.17 -8.35 11.14
CA PHE A 106 -4.61 -7.09 11.75
C PHE A 106 -4.19 -5.89 10.93
N VAL A 107 -2.95 -5.88 10.41
CA VAL A 107 -2.49 -4.85 9.48
C VAL A 107 -3.36 -4.84 8.21
N THR A 108 -3.66 -6.01 7.66
CA THR A 108 -4.52 -6.14 6.48
C THR A 108 -5.91 -5.56 6.72
N LEU A 109 -6.55 -5.90 7.85
CA LEU A 109 -7.87 -5.38 8.20
C LEU A 109 -7.84 -3.87 8.42
N TYR A 110 -6.80 -3.35 9.05
CA TYR A 110 -6.62 -1.91 9.24
C TYR A 110 -6.45 -1.17 7.91
N MET A 111 -5.57 -1.66 7.03
CA MET A 111 -5.35 -1.08 5.69
C MET A 111 -6.63 -1.14 4.83
N ALA A 112 -7.32 -2.28 4.82
CA ALA A 112 -8.59 -2.42 4.12
C ALA A 112 -9.66 -1.46 4.68
N GLY A 113 -9.71 -1.29 6.00
CA GLY A 113 -10.60 -0.35 6.67
C GLY A 113 -10.34 1.10 6.27
N ILE A 114 -9.08 1.54 6.25
CA ILE A 114 -8.72 2.89 5.78
C ILE A 114 -9.09 3.10 4.32
N MET A 115 -8.78 2.14 3.46
CA MET A 115 -9.12 2.22 2.03
C MET A 115 -10.63 2.30 1.83
N ALA A 116 -11.40 1.49 2.55
CA ALA A 116 -12.87 1.53 2.50
C ALA A 116 -13.42 2.87 3.01
N ALA A 117 -12.94 3.34 4.17
CA ALA A 117 -13.36 4.61 4.74
C ALA A 117 -13.02 5.80 3.81
N GLY A 118 -11.82 5.82 3.23
CA GLY A 118 -11.41 6.83 2.25
C GLY A 118 -12.30 6.81 1.00
N THR A 119 -12.62 5.62 0.49
CA THR A 119 -13.53 5.45 -0.66
C THR A 119 -14.93 5.99 -0.35
N VAL A 120 -15.47 5.65 0.82
CA VAL A 120 -16.78 6.16 1.27
C VAL A 120 -16.74 7.67 1.46
N TYR A 121 -15.71 8.21 2.10
CA TYR A 121 -15.53 9.65 2.31
C TYR A 121 -15.50 10.41 0.98
N LEU A 122 -14.69 9.97 0.03
CA LEU A 122 -14.62 10.57 -1.30
C LEU A 122 -15.95 10.45 -2.06
N GLY A 123 -16.63 9.33 -1.90
CA GLY A 123 -17.95 9.13 -2.49
C GLY A 123 -19.01 10.09 -1.95
N ILE A 124 -19.00 10.35 -0.64
CA ILE A 124 -19.96 11.29 0.00
C ILE A 124 -19.64 12.73 -0.36
N THR A 125 -18.37 13.13 -0.30
CA THR A 125 -17.94 14.51 -0.54
C THR A 125 -17.97 14.89 -2.03
N HIS A 126 -17.77 13.92 -2.91
CA HIS A 126 -17.78 14.09 -4.37
C HIS A 126 -18.85 13.21 -5.03
N PHE A 127 -20.13 13.46 -4.66
CA PHE A 127 -21.28 12.67 -5.13
C PHE A 127 -21.35 12.47 -6.66
N SER A 128 -20.79 13.40 -7.45
CA SER A 128 -20.65 13.23 -8.89
C SER A 128 -19.74 12.05 -9.28
N ALA A 129 -18.79 11.67 -8.41
CA ALA A 129 -17.91 10.52 -8.64
C ALA A 129 -18.67 9.19 -8.54
N TRP A 130 -19.74 9.10 -7.72
CA TRP A 130 -20.58 7.90 -7.64
C TRP A 130 -21.27 7.55 -8.96
N LYS A 131 -21.61 8.56 -9.77
CA LYS A 131 -22.17 8.35 -11.13
C LYS A 131 -21.14 7.76 -12.10
N LEU A 132 -19.84 7.95 -11.81
CA LEU A 132 -18.73 7.41 -12.59
C LEU A 132 -18.29 6.01 -12.09
N LEU A 133 -18.72 5.61 -10.90
CA LEU A 133 -18.53 4.25 -10.41
C LEU A 133 -19.52 3.32 -11.10
N HIS A 134 -19.17 2.92 -12.33
CA HIS A 134 -19.77 1.76 -12.96
C HIS A 134 -19.43 0.53 -12.09
N LEU A 135 -20.32 0.12 -11.22
CA LEU A 135 -20.11 -0.98 -10.25
C LEU A 135 -19.56 -2.25 -10.92
N LYS A 136 -19.93 -2.49 -12.18
CA LYS A 136 -19.40 -3.60 -12.98
C LYS A 136 -17.92 -3.43 -13.29
N GLU A 137 -17.51 -2.22 -13.69
CA GLU A 137 -16.11 -1.91 -14.03
C GLU A 137 -15.25 -1.88 -12.76
N PHE A 138 -15.77 -1.32 -11.67
CA PHE A 138 -15.12 -1.36 -10.36
C PHE A 138 -14.93 -2.81 -9.88
N ASN A 139 -15.97 -3.63 -9.95
CA ASN A 139 -15.86 -5.05 -9.59
C ASN A 139 -14.86 -5.79 -10.49
N ALA A 140 -14.85 -5.53 -11.78
CA ALA A 140 -13.89 -6.12 -12.71
C ALA A 140 -12.45 -5.67 -12.40
N LEU A 141 -12.27 -4.38 -12.07
CA LEU A 141 -10.96 -3.83 -11.70
C LEU A 141 -10.44 -4.39 -10.37
N ILE A 142 -11.29 -4.57 -9.38
CA ILE A 142 -10.88 -4.99 -8.02
C ILE A 142 -10.90 -6.51 -7.88
N LEU A 143 -12.03 -7.17 -8.25
CA LEU A 143 -12.29 -8.59 -7.95
C LEU A 143 -12.26 -9.47 -9.20
N GLY A 144 -12.17 -8.90 -10.42
CA GLY A 144 -12.12 -9.68 -11.65
C GLY A 144 -10.93 -10.65 -11.70
N LYS A 145 -10.91 -11.59 -12.64
CA LYS A 145 -9.84 -12.59 -12.81
C LYS A 145 -8.45 -11.97 -12.89
N ASN A 146 -8.35 -10.79 -13.51
CA ASN A 146 -7.13 -9.97 -13.55
C ASN A 146 -7.30 -8.70 -12.70
N GLY A 147 -8.17 -8.74 -11.71
CA GLY A 147 -8.44 -7.62 -10.83
C GLY A 147 -7.27 -7.34 -9.89
N PHE A 148 -7.30 -6.18 -9.28
CA PHE A 148 -6.24 -5.73 -8.39
C PHE A 148 -6.01 -6.72 -7.24
N LEU A 149 -7.07 -7.09 -6.51
CA LEU A 149 -6.96 -8.02 -5.38
C LEU A 149 -6.60 -9.44 -5.82
N SER A 150 -7.14 -9.92 -6.95
CA SER A 150 -6.86 -11.28 -7.42
C SER A 150 -5.39 -11.45 -7.86
N THR A 151 -4.74 -10.38 -8.30
CA THR A 151 -3.32 -10.39 -8.68
C THR A 151 -2.38 -10.20 -7.48
N LEU A 152 -2.85 -9.58 -6.40
CA LEU A 152 -2.08 -9.41 -5.16
C LEU A 152 -2.07 -10.67 -4.29
N TRP A 153 -3.09 -11.54 -4.41
CA TRP A 153 -3.33 -12.63 -3.46
C TRP A 153 -2.14 -13.57 -3.28
N LYS A 154 -1.47 -13.92 -4.37
CA LYS A 154 -0.30 -14.80 -4.31
C LYS A 154 0.84 -14.16 -3.53
N ASP A 155 1.21 -12.93 -3.90
CA ASP A 155 2.30 -12.19 -3.26
C ASP A 155 1.99 -11.93 -1.77
N TYR A 156 0.72 -11.65 -1.44
CA TYR A 156 0.24 -11.52 -0.06
C TYR A 156 0.41 -12.81 0.75
N LEU A 157 0.03 -13.96 0.18
CA LEU A 157 0.15 -15.25 0.86
C LEU A 157 1.61 -15.70 1.04
N ASP A 158 2.52 -15.24 0.20
CA ASP A 158 3.94 -15.55 0.35
C ASP A 158 4.50 -15.05 1.69
N TYR A 159 3.97 -13.96 2.25
CA TYR A 159 4.36 -13.46 3.58
C TYR A 159 4.16 -14.49 4.70
N TYR A 160 3.24 -15.43 4.55
CA TYR A 160 2.96 -16.46 5.55
C TYR A 160 3.90 -17.67 5.49
N LYS A 161 4.77 -17.76 4.49
CA LYS A 161 5.79 -18.80 4.42
C LYS A 161 6.84 -18.57 5.51
N LEU A 162 7.32 -19.66 6.12
CA LEU A 162 8.32 -19.57 7.20
C LEU A 162 9.69 -19.09 6.70
N ASP A 163 10.01 -19.42 5.45
CA ASP A 163 11.22 -19.04 4.72
C ASP A 163 11.06 -17.80 3.84
N PHE A 164 9.98 -17.06 4.03
CA PHE A 164 9.72 -15.85 3.26
C PHE A 164 10.76 -14.76 3.57
N HIS A 165 11.20 -14.12 2.49
CA HIS A 165 11.96 -12.88 2.52
C HIS A 165 11.45 -11.93 1.44
N PRO A 166 11.28 -10.61 1.70
CA PRO A 166 10.75 -9.66 0.70
C PRO A 166 11.53 -9.62 -0.62
N GLU A 167 12.85 -9.88 -0.59
CA GLU A 167 13.68 -9.93 -1.79
C GLU A 167 13.34 -11.11 -2.73
N GLN A 168 12.59 -12.11 -2.28
CA GLN A 168 12.06 -13.17 -3.15
C GLN A 168 11.04 -12.60 -4.17
N HIS A 169 10.45 -11.45 -3.88
CA HIS A 169 9.69 -10.68 -4.83
C HIS A 169 10.62 -9.73 -5.61
N ASP A 170 11.40 -10.30 -6.53
CA ASP A 170 12.33 -9.53 -7.37
C ASP A 170 11.56 -8.47 -8.18
N SER A 171 11.89 -7.21 -7.95
CA SER A 171 11.32 -6.04 -8.59
C SER A 171 12.37 -5.13 -9.23
N LYS A 172 13.67 -5.47 -9.16
CA LYS A 172 14.78 -4.62 -9.63
C LYS A 172 14.60 -4.16 -11.07
N ALA A 173 14.25 -5.07 -11.98
CA ALA A 173 14.04 -4.73 -13.38
C ALA A 173 12.82 -3.79 -13.58
N LEU A 174 11.80 -3.88 -12.72
CA LEU A 174 10.64 -2.97 -12.74
C LEU A 174 11.02 -1.58 -12.18
N GLU A 175 11.79 -1.54 -11.12
CA GLU A 175 12.31 -0.31 -10.49
C GLU A 175 13.16 0.47 -11.49
N GLU A 176 14.18 -0.17 -12.10
CA GLU A 176 15.04 0.44 -13.11
C GLU A 176 14.27 0.98 -14.33
N ARG A 177 13.33 0.19 -14.84
CA ARG A 177 12.46 0.61 -15.94
C ARG A 177 11.62 1.82 -15.55
N THR A 178 11.06 1.82 -14.33
CA THR A 178 10.21 2.92 -13.85
C THR A 178 11.02 4.18 -13.59
N LYS A 179 12.23 4.06 -13.03
CA LYS A 179 13.16 5.17 -12.87
C LYS A 179 13.54 5.79 -14.23
N ALA A 180 13.89 4.96 -15.21
CA ALA A 180 14.18 5.44 -16.55
C ALA A 180 12.98 6.17 -17.20
N GLN A 181 11.75 5.70 -16.95
CA GLN A 181 10.50 6.37 -17.39
C GLN A 181 10.34 7.74 -16.73
N LEU A 182 10.76 7.89 -15.48
CA LEU A 182 10.68 9.13 -14.70
C LEU A 182 11.85 10.10 -14.96
N GLY A 183 12.89 9.64 -15.65
CA GLY A 183 14.06 10.45 -16.00
C GLY A 183 15.16 10.47 -14.92
N PHE A 184 15.24 9.41 -14.09
CA PHE A 184 16.34 9.22 -13.12
C PHE A 184 17.44 8.34 -13.68
#